data_1ea4b72afb53c5522d8c0eec5f510b20
#
_entry.id   1ea4b72afb53c5522d8c0eec5f510b20
#
_cell.length_a   1.000
_cell.length_b   1.000
_cell.length_c   1.000
_cell.angle_alpha   90.00
_cell.angle_beta   90.00
_cell.angle_gamma   90.00
#
_symmetry.space_group_name_H-M   'P 1'
#
loop_
_entity.id
_entity.type
_entity.pdbx_description
1 polymer ?
#
loop_
_entity_poly.entity_id
_entity_poly.type
_entity_poly.pdbx_seq_one_letter_code
_entity_poly.pdbx_strand_id
1 'polypeptide(L)'
;MSEQIHKRRKRYKGTHPKNFSEKYKELNPELYPETIEKVISKGSTPAGMHISIMVDEILEFLDIQPGQIGLDCTLGYGGHSSKMMEKLEGQGHLYGLDIDTIEIEKTTERLRNKGYGEDIFTPILTNFRNIDQVSEKYGPVDFVLADLG
;
A
#
# COMPACT_ATOMS: atom_id res chain seq x y z
N MET A 1 8.44 50.52 15.68
CA MET A 1 8.31 49.12 16.16
C MET A 1 6.92 48.65 15.78
N SER A 2 6.82 47.77 14.83
CA SER A 2 5.55 47.13 14.50
C SER A 2 5.29 46.02 15.49
N GLU A 3 4.27 46.15 16.32
CA GLU A 3 3.75 45.06 17.13
C GLU A 3 3.27 43.95 16.18
N GLN A 4 4.00 42.86 16.12
CA GLN A 4 3.51 41.64 15.49
C GLN A 4 2.37 41.09 16.37
N ILE A 5 1.14 41.41 15.95
CA ILE A 5 -0.06 40.81 16.54
C ILE A 5 0.01 39.30 16.30
N HIS A 6 0.33 38.57 17.33
CA HIS A 6 0.38 37.10 17.31
C HIS A 6 -1.05 36.57 17.06
N LYS A 7 -1.39 36.33 15.79
CA LYS A 7 -2.67 35.70 15.43
C LYS A 7 -2.71 34.28 16.01
N ARG A 8 -3.51 34.09 17.07
CA ARG A 8 -3.76 32.75 17.60
C ARG A 8 -4.28 31.85 16.48
N ARG A 9 -3.61 30.70 16.28
CA ARG A 9 -4.10 29.66 15.38
C ARG A 9 -5.52 29.29 15.78
N LYS A 10 -6.45 29.21 14.81
CA LYS A 10 -7.81 28.71 15.06
C LYS A 10 -7.71 27.32 15.66
N ARG A 11 -8.09 27.17 16.94
CA ARG A 11 -8.23 25.86 17.55
C ARG A 11 -9.51 25.20 17.04
N TYR A 12 -9.41 23.95 16.65
CA TYR A 12 -10.60 23.14 16.43
C TYR A 12 -11.45 23.11 17.70
N LYS A 13 -12.74 23.39 17.56
CA LYS A 13 -13.72 23.32 18.68
C LYS A 13 -14.17 21.85 18.93
N GLY A 14 -13.27 20.90 18.92
CA GLY A 14 -13.60 19.49 19.16
C GLY A 14 -12.40 18.59 18.93
N THR A 15 -12.49 17.37 19.43
CA THR A 15 -11.43 16.37 19.36
C THR A 15 -11.26 15.75 17.96
N HIS A 16 -12.28 15.93 17.08
CA HIS A 16 -12.26 15.37 15.73
C HIS A 16 -12.72 16.39 14.69
N PRO A 17 -11.98 16.59 13.58
CA PRO A 17 -12.45 17.37 12.44
C PRO A 17 -13.73 16.76 11.85
N LYS A 18 -14.72 17.60 11.53
CA LYS A 18 -15.98 17.12 10.96
C LYS A 18 -15.87 16.82 9.46
N ASN A 19 -14.97 17.50 8.77
CA ASN A 19 -14.78 17.35 7.33
C ASN A 19 -13.63 16.40 7.03
N PHE A 20 -13.82 15.54 6.04
CA PHE A 20 -12.80 14.60 5.57
C PHE A 20 -11.51 15.30 5.14
N SER A 21 -11.60 16.41 4.40
CA SER A 21 -10.45 17.19 3.95
C SER A 21 -9.61 17.80 5.09
N GLU A 22 -10.25 18.10 6.23
CA GLU A 22 -9.54 18.61 7.42
C GLU A 22 -8.87 17.49 8.22
N LYS A 23 -9.47 16.30 8.21
CA LYS A 23 -8.95 15.12 8.91
C LYS A 23 -7.77 14.50 8.19
N TYR A 24 -7.82 14.45 6.86
CA TYR A 24 -6.81 13.82 6.01
C TYR A 24 -6.22 14.85 5.03
N LYS A 25 -5.51 15.83 5.56
CA LYS A 25 -4.92 16.94 4.78
C LYS A 25 -3.94 16.48 3.71
N GLU A 26 -3.21 15.41 3.97
CA GLU A 26 -2.26 14.81 3.04
C GLU A 26 -2.91 14.18 1.79
N LEU A 27 -4.24 13.93 1.82
CA LEU A 27 -4.99 13.50 0.64
C LEU A 27 -5.34 14.67 -0.31
N ASN A 28 -5.10 15.91 0.12
CA ASN A 28 -5.37 17.13 -0.62
C ASN A 28 -4.08 17.97 -0.77
N PRO A 29 -3.07 17.48 -1.53
CA PRO A 29 -1.76 18.15 -1.60
C PRO A 29 -1.82 19.56 -2.16
N GLU A 30 -2.78 19.87 -3.01
CA GLU A 30 -2.97 21.23 -3.55
C GLU A 30 -3.46 22.23 -2.50
N LEU A 31 -4.25 21.76 -1.53
CA LEU A 31 -4.79 22.57 -0.45
C LEU A 31 -3.85 22.66 0.76
N TYR A 32 -3.02 21.63 0.98
CA TYR A 32 -2.17 21.50 2.17
C TYR A 32 -0.73 21.09 1.84
N PRO A 33 0.00 21.82 0.97
CA PRO A 33 1.35 21.43 0.55
C PRO A 33 2.33 21.37 1.72
N GLU A 34 2.24 22.29 2.67
CA GLU A 34 3.10 22.28 3.86
C GLU A 34 2.94 21.05 4.75
N THR A 35 1.74 20.48 4.78
CA THR A 35 1.48 19.23 5.52
C THR A 35 2.19 18.05 4.87
N ILE A 36 2.15 17.96 3.55
CA ILE A 36 2.85 16.94 2.76
C ILE A 36 4.36 17.01 3.00
N GLU A 37 4.95 18.21 2.89
CA GLU A 37 6.39 18.41 3.12
C GLU A 37 6.81 18.01 4.54
N LYS A 38 6.01 18.35 5.55
CA LYS A 38 6.30 17.96 6.95
C LYS A 38 6.23 16.46 7.20
N VAL A 39 5.29 15.77 6.56
CA VAL A 39 5.15 14.31 6.67
C VAL A 39 6.34 13.63 6.02
N ILE A 40 6.74 14.04 4.82
CA ILE A 40 7.90 13.50 4.11
C ILE A 40 9.20 13.76 4.87
N SER A 41 9.40 14.99 5.38
CA SER A 41 10.62 15.36 6.11
C SER A 41 10.83 14.57 7.41
N LYS A 42 9.76 14.02 7.98
CA LYS A 42 9.82 13.12 9.15
C LYS A 42 10.02 11.64 8.78
N GLY A 43 10.23 11.33 7.51
CA GLY A 43 10.36 9.96 7.03
C GLY A 43 9.05 9.17 7.01
N SER A 44 7.92 9.86 7.09
CA SER A 44 6.59 9.24 7.02
C SER A 44 6.01 9.36 5.61
N THR A 45 5.10 8.46 5.27
CA THR A 45 4.38 8.50 3.99
C THR A 45 3.07 9.24 4.15
N PRO A 46 2.79 10.29 3.34
CA PRO A 46 1.48 10.93 3.34
C PRO A 46 0.37 9.97 2.93
N ALA A 47 -0.85 10.13 3.48
CA ALA A 47 -1.96 9.20 3.28
C ALA A 47 -2.40 9.00 1.82
N GLY A 48 -2.22 9.97 0.95
CA GLY A 48 -2.52 9.85 -0.48
C GLY A 48 -1.36 9.41 -1.36
N MET A 49 -0.16 9.23 -0.76
CA MET A 49 1.09 8.95 -1.45
C MET A 49 1.77 7.74 -0.79
N HIS A 50 1.12 6.58 -0.88
CA HIS A 50 1.64 5.38 -0.23
C HIS A 50 2.94 4.90 -0.88
N ILE A 51 4.02 4.86 -0.09
CA ILE A 51 5.32 4.30 -0.46
C ILE A 51 5.55 3.08 0.44
N SER A 52 5.74 1.92 -0.18
CA SER A 52 6.02 0.68 0.56
C SER A 52 7.38 0.76 1.26
N ILE A 53 7.42 0.30 2.50
CA ILE A 53 8.64 0.29 3.31
C ILE A 53 9.50 -0.93 3.04
N MET A 54 10.81 -0.80 3.26
CA MET A 54 11.76 -1.91 3.25
C MET A 54 11.72 -2.76 1.96
N VAL A 55 11.40 -2.16 0.82
CA VAL A 55 11.22 -2.90 -0.44
C VAL A 55 12.49 -3.62 -0.84
N ASP A 56 13.62 -2.93 -0.82
CA ASP A 56 14.90 -3.50 -1.26
C ASP A 56 15.35 -4.63 -0.34
N GLU A 57 15.20 -4.46 0.96
CA GLU A 57 15.53 -5.47 1.98
C GLU A 57 14.65 -6.72 1.85
N ILE A 58 13.35 -6.53 1.61
CA ILE A 58 12.39 -7.62 1.39
C ILE A 58 12.75 -8.40 0.13
N LEU A 59 13.03 -7.71 -0.98
CA LEU A 59 13.40 -8.35 -2.24
C LEU A 59 14.73 -9.10 -2.14
N GLU A 60 15.70 -8.54 -1.44
CA GLU A 60 16.98 -9.20 -1.18
C GLU A 60 16.79 -10.47 -0.35
N PHE A 61 16.00 -10.39 0.73
CA PHE A 61 15.71 -11.54 1.59
C PHE A 61 14.95 -12.65 0.87
N LEU A 62 13.91 -12.30 0.11
CA LEU A 62 13.08 -13.29 -0.58
C LEU A 62 13.78 -13.94 -1.76
N ASP A 63 14.75 -13.27 -2.36
CA ASP A 63 15.52 -13.76 -3.52
C ASP A 63 14.64 -14.38 -4.60
N ILE A 64 13.61 -13.63 -5.00
CA ILE A 64 12.59 -14.10 -5.94
C ILE A 64 13.20 -14.42 -7.30
N GLN A 65 12.91 -15.62 -7.79
CA GLN A 65 13.34 -16.10 -9.10
C GLN A 65 12.19 -16.16 -10.09
N PRO A 66 12.42 -15.90 -11.37
CA PRO A 66 11.42 -16.14 -12.41
C PRO A 66 10.84 -17.55 -12.37
N GLY A 67 9.52 -17.67 -12.53
CA GLY A 67 8.81 -18.94 -12.47
C GLY A 67 8.29 -19.34 -11.09
N GLN A 68 8.69 -18.63 -10.03
CA GLN A 68 8.19 -18.89 -8.68
C GLN A 68 6.75 -18.42 -8.49
N ILE A 69 6.10 -18.95 -7.47
CA ILE A 69 4.74 -18.57 -7.05
C ILE A 69 4.83 -17.93 -5.67
N GLY A 70 4.27 -16.74 -5.54
CA GLY A 70 4.30 -15.97 -4.30
C GLY A 70 2.93 -15.61 -3.78
N LEU A 71 2.88 -15.23 -2.51
CA LEU A 71 1.70 -14.75 -1.82
C LEU A 71 2.00 -13.47 -1.05
N ASP A 72 1.25 -12.41 -1.34
CA ASP A 72 1.21 -11.19 -0.55
C ASP A 72 -0.05 -11.22 0.32
N CYS A 73 0.13 -11.46 1.62
CA CYS A 73 -0.98 -11.54 2.59
C CYS A 73 -1.61 -10.18 2.90
N THR A 74 -0.94 -9.11 2.53
CA THR A 74 -1.29 -7.72 2.86
C THR A 74 -1.16 -6.85 1.61
N LEU A 75 -1.98 -7.15 0.60
CA LEU A 75 -1.92 -6.52 -0.72
C LEU A 75 -1.98 -4.99 -0.63
N GLY A 76 -2.97 -4.45 0.08
CA GLY A 76 -3.16 -3.04 0.26
C GLY A 76 -3.08 -2.26 -1.05
N TYR A 77 -2.20 -1.29 -1.11
CA TYR A 77 -1.97 -0.46 -2.29
C TYR A 77 -1.25 -1.19 -3.44
N GLY A 78 -0.63 -2.33 -3.16
CA GLY A 78 0.08 -3.15 -4.15
C GLY A 78 1.53 -2.75 -4.39
N GLY A 79 2.13 -1.94 -3.51
CA GLY A 79 3.51 -1.49 -3.66
C GLY A 79 4.51 -2.62 -3.60
N HIS A 80 4.43 -3.47 -2.58
CA HIS A 80 5.28 -4.66 -2.48
C HIS A 80 4.98 -5.66 -3.60
N SER A 81 3.69 -5.93 -3.87
CA SER A 81 3.28 -6.85 -4.95
C SER A 81 3.83 -6.44 -6.31
N SER A 82 3.76 -5.15 -6.65
CA SER A 82 4.32 -4.63 -7.89
C SER A 82 5.82 -4.92 -8.02
N LYS A 83 6.58 -4.68 -6.95
CA LYS A 83 8.03 -4.91 -6.93
C LYS A 83 8.39 -6.40 -6.95
N MET A 84 7.63 -7.23 -6.25
CA MET A 84 7.81 -8.68 -6.31
C MET A 84 7.53 -9.23 -7.71
N MET A 85 6.49 -8.73 -8.39
CA MET A 85 6.18 -9.15 -9.76
C MET A 85 7.23 -8.71 -10.78
N GLU A 86 7.91 -7.59 -10.58
CA GLU A 86 9.07 -7.22 -11.41
C GLU A 86 10.15 -8.31 -11.39
N LYS A 87 10.39 -8.94 -10.23
CA LYS A 87 11.37 -10.01 -10.08
C LYS A 87 10.95 -11.34 -10.73
N LEU A 88 9.66 -11.54 -10.93
CA LEU A 88 9.15 -12.72 -11.65
C LEU A 88 9.40 -12.65 -13.16
N GLU A 89 9.66 -11.49 -13.72
CA GLU A 89 9.97 -11.29 -15.15
C GLU A 89 8.91 -11.88 -16.10
N GLY A 90 7.64 -11.78 -15.73
CA GLY A 90 6.52 -12.32 -16.50
C GLY A 90 6.38 -13.85 -16.42
N GLN A 91 7.13 -14.52 -15.57
CA GLN A 91 7.10 -15.96 -15.36
C GLN A 91 6.73 -16.29 -13.91
N GLY A 92 5.80 -17.17 -13.70
CA GLY A 92 5.30 -17.51 -12.36
C GLY A 92 3.99 -16.82 -12.06
N HIS A 93 3.70 -16.64 -10.77
CA HIS A 93 2.42 -16.06 -10.35
C HIS A 93 2.51 -15.43 -8.96
N LEU A 94 1.72 -14.38 -8.74
CA LEU A 94 1.54 -13.76 -7.43
C LEU A 94 0.06 -13.71 -7.07
N TYR A 95 -0.26 -14.18 -5.88
CA TYR A 95 -1.56 -14.02 -5.24
C TYR A 95 -1.50 -12.90 -4.23
N GLY A 96 -2.49 -12.01 -4.24
CA GLY A 96 -2.57 -10.88 -3.30
C GLY A 96 -3.86 -10.93 -2.50
N LEU A 97 -3.75 -10.94 -1.17
CA LEU A 97 -4.90 -10.98 -0.27
C LEU A 97 -5.23 -9.59 0.26
N ASP A 98 -6.51 -9.27 0.30
CA ASP A 98 -7.04 -8.11 1.01
C ASP A 98 -8.44 -8.43 1.55
N ILE A 99 -8.82 -7.79 2.65
CA ILE A 99 -10.17 -7.89 3.24
C ILE A 99 -11.10 -6.77 2.77
N ASP A 100 -10.56 -5.72 2.20
CA ASP A 100 -11.31 -4.55 1.75
C ASP A 100 -11.67 -4.67 0.27
N THR A 101 -12.97 -4.78 -0.02
CA THR A 101 -13.49 -4.90 -1.39
C THR A 101 -13.12 -3.70 -2.27
N ILE A 102 -13.13 -2.50 -1.71
CA ILE A 102 -12.83 -1.27 -2.45
C ILE A 102 -11.34 -1.17 -2.75
N GLU A 103 -10.50 -1.44 -1.77
CA GLU A 103 -9.05 -1.40 -1.94
C GLU A 103 -8.55 -2.47 -2.90
N ILE A 104 -9.07 -3.70 -2.81
CA ILE A 104 -8.65 -4.78 -3.71
C ILE A 104 -9.00 -4.49 -5.17
N GLU A 105 -10.15 -3.88 -5.44
CA GLU A 105 -10.54 -3.47 -6.79
C GLU A 105 -9.62 -2.38 -7.34
N LYS A 106 -9.38 -1.33 -6.55
CA LYS A 106 -8.49 -0.23 -6.95
C LYS A 106 -7.06 -0.70 -7.19
N THR A 107 -6.55 -1.56 -6.32
CA THR A 107 -5.20 -2.10 -6.45
C THR A 107 -5.08 -3.02 -7.66
N THR A 108 -6.07 -3.86 -7.89
CA THR A 108 -6.12 -4.73 -9.07
C THR A 108 -6.08 -3.89 -10.34
N GLU A 109 -6.89 -2.84 -10.43
CA GLU A 109 -6.89 -1.92 -11.56
C GLU A 109 -5.50 -1.27 -11.77
N ARG A 110 -4.87 -0.78 -10.70
CA ARG A 110 -3.50 -0.22 -10.79
C ARG A 110 -2.50 -1.22 -11.32
N LEU A 111 -2.53 -2.46 -10.85
CA LEU A 111 -1.61 -3.51 -11.27
C LEU A 111 -1.88 -3.95 -12.73
N ARG A 112 -3.14 -4.04 -13.14
CA ARG A 112 -3.51 -4.30 -14.54
C ARG A 112 -3.00 -3.19 -15.47
N ASN A 113 -3.12 -1.93 -15.05
CA ASN A 113 -2.60 -0.78 -15.81
C ASN A 113 -1.08 -0.75 -15.93
N LYS A 114 -0.37 -1.39 -14.99
CA LYS A 114 1.09 -1.61 -15.07
C LYS A 114 1.48 -2.79 -15.98
N GLY A 115 0.53 -3.51 -16.52
CA GLY A 115 0.76 -4.66 -17.41
C GLY A 115 0.74 -6.02 -16.71
N TYR A 116 0.41 -6.09 -15.42
CA TYR A 116 0.28 -7.35 -14.70
C TYR A 116 -1.13 -7.93 -14.90
N GLY A 117 -1.28 -8.81 -15.88
CA GLY A 117 -2.54 -9.45 -16.25
C GLY A 117 -2.91 -10.62 -15.34
N GLU A 118 -4.03 -11.28 -15.67
CA GLU A 118 -4.53 -12.44 -14.94
C GLU A 118 -3.58 -13.65 -14.99
N ASP A 119 -2.71 -13.67 -15.97
CA ASP A 119 -1.68 -14.69 -16.16
C ASP A 119 -0.58 -14.65 -15.08
N ILE A 120 -0.36 -13.49 -14.46
CA ILE A 120 0.70 -13.31 -13.44
C ILE A 120 0.18 -12.88 -12.08
N PHE A 121 -1.00 -12.29 -11.98
CA PHE A 121 -1.54 -11.78 -10.72
C PHE A 121 -3.02 -12.14 -10.51
N THR A 122 -3.33 -12.68 -9.34
CA THR A 122 -4.69 -12.99 -8.91
C THR A 122 -4.98 -12.32 -7.55
N PRO A 123 -5.93 -11.37 -7.49
CA PRO A 123 -6.41 -10.84 -6.22
C PRO A 123 -7.35 -11.85 -5.54
N ILE A 124 -7.28 -11.96 -4.23
CA ILE A 124 -8.14 -12.84 -3.43
C ILE A 124 -8.72 -12.05 -2.27
N LEU A 125 -10.03 -11.86 -2.27
CA LEU A 125 -10.75 -11.17 -1.19
C LEU A 125 -10.92 -12.12 -0.01
N THR A 126 -10.00 -12.07 0.93
CA THR A 126 -10.03 -12.89 2.15
C THR A 126 -9.13 -12.30 3.23
N ASN A 127 -9.31 -12.76 4.46
CA ASN A 127 -8.41 -12.48 5.56
C ASN A 127 -7.19 -13.44 5.49
N PHE A 128 -5.99 -12.95 5.77
CA PHE A 128 -4.78 -13.78 5.75
C PHE A 128 -4.80 -14.94 6.78
N ARG A 129 -5.66 -14.88 7.79
CA ARG A 129 -5.89 -16.01 8.70
C ARG A 129 -6.43 -17.27 8.00
N ASN A 130 -6.96 -17.10 6.78
CA ASN A 130 -7.48 -18.18 5.94
C ASN A 130 -6.44 -18.67 4.92
N ILE A 131 -5.15 -18.44 5.19
CA ILE A 131 -4.06 -18.82 4.28
C ILE A 131 -4.00 -20.32 3.97
N ASP A 132 -4.44 -21.15 4.90
CA ASP A 132 -4.60 -22.60 4.72
C ASP A 132 -5.57 -22.91 3.57
N GLN A 133 -6.72 -22.25 3.54
CA GLN A 133 -7.72 -22.42 2.48
C GLN A 133 -7.21 -21.88 1.13
N VAL A 134 -6.43 -20.82 1.14
CA VAL A 134 -5.78 -20.28 -0.05
C VAL A 134 -4.78 -21.30 -0.61
N SER A 135 -3.95 -21.89 0.25
CA SER A 135 -2.99 -22.90 -0.13
C SER A 135 -3.66 -24.20 -0.65
N GLU A 136 -4.75 -24.61 -0.07
CA GLU A 136 -5.54 -25.75 -0.54
C GLU A 136 -6.12 -25.54 -1.93
N LYS A 137 -6.61 -24.31 -2.22
CA LYS A 137 -7.24 -23.97 -3.50
C LYS A 137 -6.24 -23.72 -4.61
N TYR A 138 -5.16 -23.00 -4.33
CA TYR A 138 -4.22 -22.50 -5.34
C TYR A 138 -2.89 -23.24 -5.36
N GLY A 139 -2.64 -24.11 -4.38
CA GLY A 139 -1.43 -24.89 -4.27
C GLY A 139 -0.32 -24.24 -3.43
N PRO A 140 0.83 -24.91 -3.33
CA PRO A 140 1.96 -24.39 -2.56
C PRO A 140 2.58 -23.17 -3.21
N VAL A 141 3.19 -22.31 -2.39
CA VAL A 141 3.90 -21.12 -2.82
C VAL A 141 5.37 -21.17 -2.44
N ASP A 142 6.21 -20.46 -3.17
CA ASP A 142 7.65 -20.41 -2.94
C ASP A 142 8.06 -19.30 -1.97
N PHE A 143 7.29 -18.20 -1.91
CA PHE A 143 7.53 -17.10 -0.98
C PHE A 143 6.23 -16.48 -0.48
N VAL A 144 6.28 -15.93 0.71
CA VAL A 144 5.15 -15.24 1.38
C VAL A 144 5.63 -13.93 1.98
N LEU A 145 4.85 -12.88 1.79
CA LEU A 145 5.04 -11.60 2.46
C LEU A 145 3.79 -11.28 3.29
N ALA A 146 3.99 -10.83 4.51
CA ALA A 146 2.97 -10.22 5.35
C ALA A 146 3.54 -8.95 6.00
N ASP A 147 3.02 -7.80 5.61
CA ASP A 147 3.37 -6.50 6.19
C ASP A 147 2.31 -6.12 7.21
N LEU A 148 2.53 -6.54 8.45
CA LEU A 148 1.61 -6.37 9.57
C LEU A 148 1.98 -5.10 10.35
N GLY A 149 1.59 -3.97 9.81
CA GLY A 149 1.85 -2.65 10.42
C GLY A 149 0.98 -2.30 11.62
#